data_2d5998bf60f128ab6a702728e7e37967
#
_entry.id   2d5998bf60f128ab6a702728e7e37967
#
_cell.length_a   1.000
_cell.length_b   1.000
_cell.length_c   1.000
_cell.angle_alpha   90.00
_cell.angle_beta   90.00
_cell.angle_gamma   90.00
#
_symmetry.space_group_name_H-M   'P 1'
#
loop_
_entity.id
_entity.type
_entity.pdbx_description
1 polymer ?
#
loop_
_entity_poly.entity_id
_entity_poly.type
_entity_poly.pdbx_seq_one_letter_code
_entity_poly.pdbx_strand_id
1 'polypeptide(L)'
;MGKEEIRPLTEKLGIPKATSDRIIIPCLEQQLPSIHQRFPDAIIVKLVPNCVDAQASMRTLTIRPELDFKYHLKMSLACQITSALRTITPWTTCGGPIQTGLLEKFLPDDLWVFRETAAVSGGQDDFNDARHLSCILREILETRAQVNDEALIIAAAFPQKPYGDSRTYAEILYGLETISQKKDWFQGYVKVLFDLVLPPLVQYGVGIEGHGQNLVARVCRSTGKIKGYAVRDFGGIRMHVPTLQKLGVKFDALPPGAATLTGNLVNVWTKVHHSIVQNHIGLLLNALGLENHGGWAIVLEALSTTLEHDGDGSGKGLFEFFTRETMPFKCFLRMRIESKYRDYVEREVPNVLLMDSPQWKSILEKYQPSLHAT
;
A
#
# COMPACT_ATOMS: atom_id res chain seq x y z
N MET A 1 4.17 20.15 9.55
CA MET A 1 4.27 20.37 8.11
C MET A 1 5.24 21.50 7.89
N GLY A 2 6.27 21.30 7.10
CA GLY A 2 7.24 22.34 6.84
C GLY A 2 6.55 23.55 6.23
N LYS A 3 6.69 24.71 6.85
CA LYS A 3 6.15 25.97 6.32
C LYS A 3 6.71 26.24 4.92
N GLU A 4 7.91 25.75 4.66
CA GLU A 4 8.61 25.92 3.40
C GLU A 4 8.01 25.10 2.25
N GLU A 5 7.62 23.85 2.51
CA GLU A 5 7.13 22.94 1.47
C GLU A 5 5.74 23.33 0.94
N ILE A 6 4.86 23.87 1.79
CA ILE A 6 3.49 24.26 1.40
C ILE A 6 3.43 25.70 0.84
N ARG A 7 4.41 26.53 1.16
CA ARG A 7 4.43 27.95 0.80
C ARG A 7 4.25 28.20 -0.71
N PRO A 8 4.94 27.49 -1.62
CA PRO A 8 4.76 27.72 -3.06
C PRO A 8 3.31 27.55 -3.52
N LEU A 9 2.60 26.57 -2.95
CA LEU A 9 1.19 26.35 -3.28
C LEU A 9 0.30 27.46 -2.71
N THR A 10 0.52 27.87 -1.46
CA THR A 10 -0.29 28.90 -0.83
C THR A 10 -0.11 30.26 -1.50
N GLU A 11 1.11 30.59 -1.95
CA GLU A 11 1.39 31.82 -2.70
C GLU A 11 0.69 31.81 -4.06
N LYS A 12 0.79 30.73 -4.84
CA LYS A 12 0.10 30.59 -6.14
C LYS A 12 -1.42 30.67 -6.01
N LEU A 13 -1.97 30.15 -4.92
CA LEU A 13 -3.39 30.21 -4.63
C LEU A 13 -3.85 31.55 -4.02
N GLY A 14 -2.95 32.51 -3.79
CA GLY A 14 -3.27 33.78 -3.16
C GLY A 14 -3.82 33.60 -1.73
N ILE A 15 -3.30 32.63 -0.99
CA ILE A 15 -3.67 32.38 0.40
C ILE A 15 -2.78 33.27 1.29
N PRO A 16 -3.34 34.03 2.24
CA PRO A 16 -2.57 34.88 3.13
C PRO A 16 -1.51 34.09 3.90
N LYS A 17 -0.38 34.71 4.21
CA LYS A 17 0.64 34.09 5.08
C LYS A 17 0.05 33.83 6.46
N ALA A 18 0.34 32.64 6.99
CA ALA A 18 0.00 32.35 8.37
C ALA A 18 0.76 33.25 9.34
N THR A 19 0.14 33.63 10.42
CA THR A 19 0.76 34.32 11.57
C THR A 19 1.75 33.39 12.29
N SER A 20 2.55 33.92 13.20
CA SER A 20 3.57 33.14 13.91
C SER A 20 2.96 32.02 14.78
N ASP A 21 1.73 32.19 15.25
CA ASP A 21 0.96 31.29 16.12
C ASP A 21 0.01 30.34 15.35
N ARG A 22 -0.06 30.46 14.02
CA ARG A 22 -0.95 29.66 13.17
C ARG A 22 -0.23 28.98 12.01
N ILE A 23 -0.82 27.90 11.53
CA ILE A 23 -0.35 27.18 10.35
C ILE A 23 -1.51 26.95 9.37
N ILE A 24 -1.20 26.88 8.08
CA ILE A 24 -2.17 26.55 7.04
C ILE A 24 -2.12 25.06 6.81
N ILE A 25 -3.27 24.40 6.90
CA ILE A 25 -3.42 22.96 6.69
C ILE A 25 -4.44 22.75 5.57
N PRO A 26 -4.06 22.12 4.46
CA PRO A 26 -5.03 21.69 3.44
C PRO A 26 -5.99 20.67 4.03
N CYS A 27 -7.27 20.80 3.72
CA CYS A 27 -8.30 19.83 4.07
C CYS A 27 -9.35 19.72 2.97
N LEU A 28 -10.06 18.61 2.95
CA LEU A 28 -11.22 18.41 2.09
C LEU A 28 -12.43 19.16 2.67
N GLU A 29 -13.28 19.72 1.81
CA GLU A 29 -14.53 20.37 2.23
C GLU A 29 -15.40 19.42 3.04
N GLN A 30 -15.50 18.14 2.63
CA GLN A 30 -16.26 17.10 3.32
C GLN A 30 -15.76 16.83 4.75
N GLN A 31 -14.55 17.27 5.08
CA GLN A 31 -13.97 17.11 6.43
C GLN A 31 -14.35 18.27 7.37
N LEU A 32 -14.81 19.41 6.85
CA LEU A 32 -15.09 20.61 7.65
C LEU A 32 -16.05 20.38 8.84
N PRO A 33 -17.15 19.62 8.73
CA PRO A 33 -18.01 19.34 9.88
C PRO A 33 -17.25 18.68 11.06
N SER A 34 -16.38 17.71 10.75
CA SER A 34 -15.55 17.04 11.75
C SER A 34 -14.48 17.97 12.34
N ILE A 35 -13.94 18.89 11.54
CA ILE A 35 -12.95 19.86 11.99
C ILE A 35 -13.62 20.86 12.93
N HIS A 36 -14.74 21.48 12.55
CA HIS A 36 -15.44 22.46 13.39
C HIS A 36 -15.84 21.90 14.74
N GLN A 37 -16.25 20.63 14.78
CA GLN A 37 -16.63 19.96 16.03
C GLN A 37 -15.46 19.78 17.00
N ARG A 38 -14.24 19.52 16.49
CA ARG A 38 -13.08 19.11 17.30
C ARG A 38 -11.99 20.18 17.42
N PHE A 39 -12.04 21.17 16.56
CA PHE A 39 -11.07 22.26 16.46
C PHE A 39 -11.83 23.58 16.37
N PRO A 40 -12.41 24.05 17.49
CA PRO A 40 -13.27 25.25 17.49
C PRO A 40 -12.52 26.52 17.06
N ASP A 41 -11.19 26.55 17.26
CA ASP A 41 -10.34 27.69 16.85
C ASP A 41 -9.85 27.61 15.38
N ALA A 42 -10.25 26.60 14.63
CA ALA A 42 -9.90 26.47 13.22
C ALA A 42 -10.69 27.49 12.39
N ILE A 43 -9.97 28.21 11.52
CA ILE A 43 -10.55 29.20 10.62
C ILE A 43 -10.40 28.74 9.18
N ILE A 44 -11.48 28.79 8.41
CA ILE A 44 -11.41 28.57 6.96
C ILE A 44 -10.82 29.82 6.33
N VAL A 45 -9.59 29.69 5.82
CA VAL A 45 -8.88 30.82 5.20
C VAL A 45 -9.37 31.06 3.76
N LYS A 46 -9.54 29.98 2.98
CA LYS A 46 -9.97 30.06 1.58
C LYS A 46 -10.49 28.71 1.11
N LEU A 47 -11.57 28.73 0.34
CA LEU A 47 -12.02 27.59 -0.47
C LEU A 47 -11.41 27.73 -1.88
N VAL A 48 -10.82 26.65 -2.39
CA VAL A 48 -10.18 26.63 -3.71
C VAL A 48 -10.78 25.50 -4.53
N PRO A 49 -11.82 25.76 -5.32
CA PRO A 49 -12.46 24.75 -6.14
C PRO A 49 -11.59 24.35 -7.34
N ASN A 50 -11.78 23.14 -7.83
CA ASN A 50 -11.17 22.64 -9.08
C ASN A 50 -9.64 22.73 -9.16
N CYS A 51 -8.93 22.66 -8.03
CA CYS A 51 -7.47 22.74 -8.00
C CYS A 51 -6.78 21.37 -7.83
N VAL A 52 -7.55 20.30 -7.72
CA VAL A 52 -7.05 18.95 -7.41
C VAL A 52 -7.80 17.87 -8.18
N ASP A 53 -7.11 16.75 -8.40
CA ASP A 53 -7.67 15.52 -8.94
C ASP A 53 -7.53 14.39 -7.92
N ALA A 54 -8.58 13.58 -7.78
CA ALA A 54 -8.60 12.45 -6.82
C ALA A 54 -7.72 11.30 -7.31
N GLN A 55 -6.95 10.72 -6.39
CA GLN A 55 -6.24 9.46 -6.63
C GLN A 55 -7.10 8.24 -6.27
N ALA A 56 -6.57 7.04 -6.50
CA ALA A 56 -7.20 5.79 -6.08
C ALA A 56 -7.43 5.69 -4.56
N SER A 57 -6.76 6.50 -3.76
CA SER A 57 -7.08 6.74 -2.35
C SER A 57 -7.95 8.00 -2.26
N MET A 58 -9.19 7.88 -1.80
CA MET A 58 -10.19 8.97 -1.75
C MET A 58 -9.70 10.25 -1.07
N ARG A 59 -8.72 10.16 -0.18
CA ARG A 59 -8.18 11.27 0.62
C ARG A 59 -6.81 11.75 0.16
N THR A 60 -6.30 11.19 -0.92
CA THR A 60 -5.03 11.62 -1.53
C THR A 60 -5.34 12.29 -2.86
N LEU A 61 -4.83 13.50 -3.02
CA LEU A 61 -5.10 14.35 -4.17
C LEU A 61 -3.81 14.72 -4.88
N THR A 62 -3.86 14.74 -6.20
CA THR A 62 -2.86 15.36 -7.05
C THR A 62 -3.24 16.81 -7.28
N ILE A 63 -2.33 17.72 -7.07
CA ILE A 63 -2.52 19.15 -7.42
C ILE A 63 -2.46 19.25 -8.94
N ARG A 64 -3.34 20.05 -9.51
CA ARG A 64 -3.37 20.26 -10.97
C ARG A 64 -2.06 20.86 -11.48
N PRO A 65 -1.61 20.46 -12.67
CA PRO A 65 -0.30 20.84 -13.22
C PRO A 65 -0.05 22.34 -13.30
N GLU A 66 -1.10 23.14 -13.51
CA GLU A 66 -1.02 24.61 -13.60
C GLU A 66 -0.49 25.26 -12.31
N LEU A 67 -0.66 24.58 -11.19
CA LEU A 67 -0.17 25.02 -9.90
C LEU A 67 1.28 24.58 -9.62
N ASP A 68 1.88 23.74 -10.49
CA ASP A 68 3.27 23.31 -10.41
C ASP A 68 3.72 23.04 -8.96
N PHE A 69 3.09 22.06 -8.35
CA PHE A 69 3.34 21.66 -6.97
C PHE A 69 3.83 20.21 -6.90
N LYS A 70 5.00 20.02 -6.34
CA LYS A 70 5.72 18.74 -6.37
C LYS A 70 5.30 17.69 -5.34
N TYR A 71 4.12 17.87 -4.71
CA TYR A 71 3.62 16.92 -3.71
C TYR A 71 2.16 16.58 -3.97
N HIS A 72 1.82 15.32 -3.68
CA HIS A 72 0.44 14.92 -3.42
C HIS A 72 0.03 15.35 -2.01
N LEU A 73 -1.23 15.69 -1.83
CA LEU A 73 -1.82 15.96 -0.53
C LEU A 73 -2.58 14.73 -0.04
N LYS A 74 -2.11 14.08 1.02
CA LYS A 74 -2.85 13.00 1.69
C LYS A 74 -3.47 13.59 2.96
N MET A 75 -4.81 13.66 3.01
CA MET A 75 -5.55 14.38 4.04
C MET A 75 -6.47 13.44 4.83
N SER A 76 -6.89 13.87 6.02
CA SER A 76 -7.93 13.18 6.76
C SER A 76 -9.29 13.34 6.11
N LEU A 77 -10.08 12.26 6.10
CA LEU A 77 -11.47 12.24 5.68
C LEU A 77 -12.27 11.36 6.64
N ALA A 78 -13.27 11.90 7.30
CA ALA A 78 -14.15 11.19 8.24
C ALA A 78 -15.17 10.31 7.49
N CYS A 79 -14.67 9.42 6.65
CA CYS A 79 -15.44 8.43 5.90
C CYS A 79 -14.99 7.04 6.32
N GLN A 80 -15.92 6.15 6.63
CA GLN A 80 -15.63 4.77 6.98
C GLN A 80 -15.75 3.88 5.74
N ILE A 81 -14.63 3.23 5.38
CA ILE A 81 -14.58 2.22 4.33
C ILE A 81 -14.11 0.92 4.98
N THR A 82 -14.84 -0.15 4.75
CA THR A 82 -14.66 -1.41 5.47
C THR A 82 -14.78 -1.19 6.99
N SER A 83 -13.79 -1.58 7.79
CA SER A 83 -13.74 -1.32 9.24
C SER A 83 -12.98 -0.05 9.61
N ALA A 84 -12.33 0.62 8.65
CA ALA A 84 -11.41 1.71 8.91
C ALA A 84 -12.00 3.09 8.61
N LEU A 85 -11.94 4.00 9.60
CA LEU A 85 -12.15 5.43 9.39
C LEU A 85 -10.95 6.01 8.62
N ARG A 86 -11.20 6.75 7.54
CA ARG A 86 -10.15 7.26 6.62
C ARG A 86 -9.48 8.55 7.11
N THR A 87 -9.39 8.76 8.41
CA THR A 87 -8.55 9.80 9.01
C THR A 87 -7.08 9.35 9.10
N ILE A 88 -6.17 10.29 9.31
CA ILE A 88 -4.74 10.01 9.47
C ILE A 88 -4.39 10.20 10.94
N THR A 89 -3.91 9.14 11.58
CA THR A 89 -3.54 9.20 13.00
C THR A 89 -2.25 9.98 13.20
N PRO A 90 -2.05 10.63 14.38
CA PRO A 90 -0.79 11.25 14.72
C PRO A 90 0.43 10.33 14.58
N TRP A 91 0.29 9.04 14.90
CA TRP A 91 1.36 8.06 14.66
C TRP A 91 1.76 7.95 13.18
N THR A 92 0.77 7.98 12.28
CA THR A 92 1.05 7.91 10.84
C THR A 92 1.72 9.19 10.36
N THR A 93 1.32 10.35 10.86
CA THR A 93 1.94 11.64 10.48
C THR A 93 3.36 11.76 11.00
N CYS A 94 3.61 11.39 12.25
CA CYS A 94 4.97 11.39 12.84
C CYS A 94 5.86 10.32 12.18
N GLY A 95 5.30 9.13 11.91
CA GLY A 95 6.05 8.00 11.37
C GLY A 95 6.39 8.10 9.88
N GLY A 96 5.57 8.80 9.08
CA GLY A 96 5.72 8.83 7.62
C GLY A 96 7.12 9.25 7.13
N PRO A 97 7.63 10.42 7.52
CA PRO A 97 8.97 10.85 7.12
C PRO A 97 10.09 9.92 7.61
N ILE A 98 9.97 9.40 8.84
CA ILE A 98 10.96 8.48 9.44
C ILE A 98 10.97 7.15 8.68
N GLN A 99 9.80 6.59 8.42
CA GLN A 99 9.65 5.34 7.67
C GLN A 99 10.14 5.48 6.22
N THR A 100 9.93 6.64 5.59
CA THR A 100 10.52 6.93 4.28
C THR A 100 12.03 6.69 4.28
N GLY A 101 12.75 7.29 5.21
CA GLY A 101 14.21 7.12 5.29
C GLY A 101 14.66 5.69 5.59
N LEU A 102 13.87 4.94 6.38
CA LEU A 102 14.14 3.52 6.62
C LEU A 102 13.89 2.67 5.38
N LEU A 103 12.79 2.92 4.66
CA LEU A 103 12.48 2.18 3.43
C LEU A 103 13.54 2.42 2.37
N GLU A 104 13.96 3.65 2.13
CA GLU A 104 15.01 3.98 1.17
C GLU A 104 16.35 3.29 1.49
N LYS A 105 16.63 3.00 2.75
CA LYS A 105 17.83 2.29 3.17
C LYS A 105 17.81 0.80 2.89
N PHE A 106 16.63 0.17 2.93
CA PHE A 106 16.48 -1.28 2.92
C PHE A 106 15.80 -1.84 1.68
N LEU A 107 15.10 -0.99 0.89
CA LEU A 107 14.48 -1.42 -0.35
C LEU A 107 15.46 -1.34 -1.53
N PRO A 108 15.35 -2.23 -2.53
CA PRO A 108 16.18 -2.18 -3.72
C PRO A 108 15.86 -0.96 -4.58
N ASP A 109 16.83 -0.50 -5.38
CA ASP A 109 16.74 0.73 -6.18
C ASP A 109 15.55 0.76 -7.15
N ASP A 110 15.13 -0.39 -7.65
CA ASP A 110 13.98 -0.51 -8.57
C ASP A 110 12.62 -0.60 -7.87
N LEU A 111 12.61 -0.61 -6.54
CA LEU A 111 11.41 -0.39 -5.74
C LEU A 111 11.41 1.06 -5.19
N TRP A 112 10.89 1.99 -5.99
CA TRP A 112 10.86 3.40 -5.62
C TRP A 112 9.93 3.67 -4.44
N VAL A 113 10.21 4.73 -3.71
CA VAL A 113 9.42 5.15 -2.55
C VAL A 113 8.76 6.49 -2.85
N PHE A 114 7.43 6.57 -2.76
CA PHE A 114 6.73 7.85 -2.70
C PHE A 114 6.97 8.48 -1.33
N ARG A 115 7.99 9.31 -1.22
CA ARG A 115 8.47 9.87 0.05
C ARG A 115 7.39 10.70 0.75
N GLU A 116 7.13 10.39 2.01
CA GLU A 116 6.34 11.26 2.88
C GLU A 116 7.29 12.24 3.55
N THR A 117 7.39 13.47 3.01
CA THR A 117 8.47 14.43 3.36
C THR A 117 8.12 15.35 4.53
N ALA A 118 6.85 15.69 4.66
CA ALA A 118 6.36 16.53 5.74
C ALA A 118 4.93 16.16 6.12
N ALA A 119 4.59 16.34 7.38
CA ALA A 119 3.26 16.05 7.88
C ALA A 119 2.84 16.99 9.00
N VAL A 120 1.52 17.07 9.20
CA VAL A 120 0.90 17.80 10.31
C VAL A 120 -0.29 17.02 10.82
N SER A 121 -0.52 17.05 12.13
CA SER A 121 -1.69 16.50 12.79
C SER A 121 -2.23 17.48 13.83
N GLY A 122 -3.48 17.30 14.23
CA GLY A 122 -4.02 17.99 15.40
C GLY A 122 -3.16 17.73 16.64
N GLY A 123 -3.11 18.68 17.54
CA GLY A 123 -2.32 18.63 18.79
C GLY A 123 -3.12 18.25 20.02
N GLN A 124 -4.35 17.78 19.89
CA GLN A 124 -5.17 17.35 21.01
C GLN A 124 -4.57 16.10 21.68
N ASP A 125 -4.72 16.00 23.01
CA ASP A 125 -4.29 14.84 23.77
C ASP A 125 -5.06 13.57 23.39
N ASP A 126 -6.35 13.70 23.04
CA ASP A 126 -7.12 12.60 22.45
C ASP A 126 -6.80 12.43 20.98
N PHE A 127 -6.12 11.35 20.66
CA PHE A 127 -5.80 10.98 19.27
C PHE A 127 -7.02 10.74 18.38
N ASN A 128 -8.18 10.41 18.98
CA ASN A 128 -9.41 10.26 18.20
C ASN A 128 -9.92 11.59 17.68
N ASP A 129 -9.61 12.68 18.36
CA ASP A 129 -9.89 14.04 17.90
C ASP A 129 -8.75 14.55 16.99
N ALA A 130 -7.50 14.44 17.43
CA ALA A 130 -6.33 14.91 16.70
C ALA A 130 -6.26 14.37 15.23
N ARG A 131 -6.66 13.13 15.01
CA ARG A 131 -6.65 12.47 13.69
C ARG A 131 -7.57 13.09 12.64
N HIS A 132 -8.48 13.97 13.02
CA HIS A 132 -9.44 14.60 12.11
C HIS A 132 -8.88 15.79 11.34
N LEU A 133 -7.78 16.37 11.77
CA LEU A 133 -7.10 17.46 11.07
C LEU A 133 -5.63 17.08 10.84
N SER A 134 -5.40 16.31 9.79
CA SER A 134 -4.06 15.84 9.43
C SER A 134 -3.84 15.94 7.93
N CYS A 135 -2.62 16.28 7.54
CA CYS A 135 -2.16 16.29 6.16
C CYS A 135 -0.72 15.80 6.08
N ILE A 136 -0.42 15.00 5.06
CA ILE A 136 0.92 14.54 4.71
C ILE A 136 1.23 15.03 3.29
N LEU A 137 2.40 15.60 3.11
CA LEU A 137 2.97 15.88 1.80
C LEU A 137 3.75 14.66 1.32
N ARG A 138 3.31 14.11 0.20
CA ARG A 138 3.95 12.97 -0.47
C ARG A 138 4.56 13.43 -1.77
N GLU A 139 5.85 13.18 -1.96
CA GLU A 139 6.57 13.52 -3.18
C GLU A 139 5.92 12.86 -4.41
N ILE A 140 5.85 13.57 -5.54
CA ILE A 140 5.44 13.02 -6.82
C ILE A 140 6.62 12.28 -7.46
N LEU A 141 6.35 11.17 -8.15
CA LEU A 141 7.37 10.43 -8.90
C LEU A 141 7.20 10.59 -10.43
N GLU A 142 6.20 11.31 -10.88
CA GLU A 142 5.86 11.51 -12.28
C GLU A 142 7.02 12.15 -13.06
N THR A 143 7.68 13.15 -12.49
CA THR A 143 8.86 13.78 -13.10
C THR A 143 10.03 12.79 -13.24
N ARG A 144 10.30 12.00 -12.19
CA ARG A 144 11.33 10.96 -12.23
C ARG A 144 11.01 9.89 -13.28
N ALA A 145 9.76 9.45 -13.35
CA ALA A 145 9.30 8.48 -14.34
C ALA A 145 9.44 9.02 -15.77
N GLN A 146 9.07 10.28 -16.00
CA GLN A 146 9.20 10.92 -17.31
C GLN A 146 10.66 10.98 -17.78
N VAL A 147 11.59 11.34 -16.91
CA VAL A 147 13.04 11.36 -17.22
C VAL A 147 13.56 9.95 -17.60
N ASN A 148 12.98 8.89 -17.01
CA ASN A 148 13.37 7.51 -17.28
C ASN A 148 12.59 6.85 -18.43
N ASP A 149 11.80 7.60 -19.20
CA ASP A 149 10.87 7.07 -20.22
C ASP A 149 9.90 6.02 -19.66
N GLU A 150 9.38 6.27 -18.44
CA GLU A 150 8.46 5.37 -17.77
C GLU A 150 7.07 6.01 -17.60
N ALA A 151 6.05 5.15 -17.56
CA ALA A 151 4.72 5.49 -17.08
C ALA A 151 4.49 4.85 -15.70
N LEU A 152 3.78 5.56 -14.84
CA LEU A 152 3.37 5.08 -13.53
C LEU A 152 1.92 4.58 -13.60
N ILE A 153 1.72 3.28 -13.41
CA ILE A 153 0.39 2.66 -13.46
C ILE A 153 0.11 2.03 -12.10
N ILE A 154 -0.95 2.49 -11.42
CA ILE A 154 -1.36 1.86 -10.16
C ILE A 154 -1.72 0.41 -10.40
N ALA A 155 -1.14 -0.51 -9.63
CA ALA A 155 -1.29 -1.94 -9.85
C ALA A 155 -2.77 -2.40 -9.76
N ALA A 156 -3.57 -1.75 -8.93
CA ALA A 156 -5.01 -1.99 -8.83
C ALA A 156 -5.79 -1.65 -10.11
N ALA A 157 -5.21 -0.92 -11.07
CA ALA A 157 -5.85 -0.64 -12.34
C ALA A 157 -5.80 -1.84 -13.30
N PHE A 158 -4.73 -2.64 -13.27
CA PHE A 158 -4.57 -3.76 -14.20
C PHE A 158 -5.75 -4.75 -14.23
N PRO A 159 -6.33 -5.18 -13.08
CA PRO A 159 -7.48 -6.08 -13.07
C PRO A 159 -8.82 -5.37 -13.35
N GLN A 160 -8.87 -4.05 -13.43
CA GLN A 160 -10.11 -3.33 -13.71
C GLN A 160 -10.47 -3.38 -15.19
N LYS A 161 -11.76 -3.22 -15.48
CA LYS A 161 -12.30 -3.16 -16.85
C LYS A 161 -12.79 -1.75 -17.14
N PRO A 162 -12.49 -1.18 -18.32
CA PRO A 162 -13.13 0.05 -18.76
C PRO A 162 -14.65 -0.10 -18.86
N TYR A 163 -15.35 1.00 -18.71
CA TYR A 163 -16.81 0.99 -18.93
C TYR A 163 -17.13 0.53 -20.36
N GLY A 164 -17.98 -0.48 -20.48
CA GLY A 164 -18.40 -1.02 -21.78
C GLY A 164 -17.41 -1.99 -22.44
N ASP A 165 -16.27 -2.32 -21.82
CA ASP A 165 -15.33 -3.36 -22.30
C ASP A 165 -15.33 -4.56 -21.35
N SER A 166 -15.26 -5.77 -21.90
CA SER A 166 -15.14 -7.01 -21.13
C SER A 166 -13.69 -7.32 -20.72
N ARG A 167 -12.71 -6.71 -21.39
CA ARG A 167 -11.28 -6.90 -21.15
C ARG A 167 -10.80 -6.03 -20.00
N THR A 168 -9.80 -6.51 -19.29
CA THR A 168 -9.10 -5.74 -18.26
C THR A 168 -8.14 -4.72 -18.89
N TYR A 169 -7.74 -3.69 -18.12
CA TYR A 169 -6.70 -2.77 -18.58
C TYR A 169 -5.39 -3.48 -18.90
N ALA A 170 -5.03 -4.55 -18.18
CA ALA A 170 -3.85 -5.34 -18.52
C ALA A 170 -3.99 -5.97 -19.93
N GLU A 171 -5.13 -6.59 -20.25
CA GLU A 171 -5.39 -7.19 -21.55
C GLU A 171 -5.34 -6.15 -22.68
N ILE A 172 -5.89 -4.97 -22.45
CA ILE A 172 -5.91 -3.89 -23.45
C ILE A 172 -4.50 -3.32 -23.66
N LEU A 173 -3.79 -2.98 -22.57
CA LEU A 173 -2.48 -2.33 -22.65
C LEU A 173 -1.40 -3.22 -23.26
N TYR A 174 -1.50 -4.53 -23.04
CA TYR A 174 -0.49 -5.49 -23.49
C TYR A 174 -0.94 -6.41 -24.63
N GLY A 175 -2.17 -6.23 -25.15
CA GLY A 175 -2.69 -7.05 -26.23
C GLY A 175 -2.81 -8.54 -25.87
N LEU A 176 -3.27 -8.85 -24.66
CA LEU A 176 -3.33 -10.21 -24.13
C LEU A 176 -4.63 -10.91 -24.58
N GLU A 177 -4.60 -11.54 -25.73
CA GLU A 177 -5.78 -12.17 -26.34
C GLU A 177 -5.92 -13.66 -25.96
N THR A 178 -4.80 -14.37 -25.78
CA THR A 178 -4.79 -15.80 -25.49
C THR A 178 -4.35 -16.10 -24.06
N ILE A 179 -4.73 -17.27 -23.56
CA ILE A 179 -4.28 -17.75 -22.23
C ILE A 179 -2.75 -17.83 -22.16
N SER A 180 -2.06 -18.21 -23.22
CA SER A 180 -0.60 -18.24 -23.24
C SER A 180 -0.02 -16.84 -23.05
N GLN A 181 -0.47 -15.85 -23.81
CA GLN A 181 0.00 -14.47 -23.66
C GLN A 181 -0.25 -13.92 -22.26
N LYS A 182 -1.42 -14.23 -21.68
CA LYS A 182 -1.74 -13.84 -20.31
C LYS A 182 -0.79 -14.47 -19.28
N LYS A 183 -0.48 -15.76 -19.44
CA LYS A 183 0.50 -16.47 -18.60
C LYS A 183 1.89 -15.87 -18.70
N ASP A 184 2.38 -15.65 -19.91
CA ASP A 184 3.73 -15.11 -20.16
C ASP A 184 3.88 -13.71 -19.55
N TRP A 185 2.89 -12.85 -19.76
CA TRP A 185 2.87 -11.53 -19.16
C TRP A 185 2.77 -11.58 -17.63
N PHE A 186 1.88 -12.43 -17.10
CA PHE A 186 1.66 -12.58 -15.66
C PHE A 186 2.90 -13.13 -14.94
N GLN A 187 3.60 -14.09 -15.55
CA GLN A 187 4.87 -14.60 -15.03
C GLN A 187 5.92 -13.51 -14.91
N GLY A 188 6.09 -12.69 -15.94
CA GLY A 188 6.98 -11.53 -15.90
C GLY A 188 6.59 -10.51 -14.82
N TYR A 189 5.28 -10.26 -14.68
CA TYR A 189 4.73 -9.37 -13.66
C TYR A 189 5.06 -9.84 -12.23
N VAL A 190 4.76 -11.10 -11.93
CA VAL A 190 4.98 -11.70 -10.62
C VAL A 190 6.46 -11.79 -10.30
N LYS A 191 7.29 -12.17 -11.29
CA LYS A 191 8.74 -12.27 -11.11
C LYS A 191 9.33 -10.93 -10.68
N VAL A 192 9.07 -9.85 -11.42
CA VAL A 192 9.58 -8.50 -11.06
C VAL A 192 9.08 -8.07 -9.68
N LEU A 193 7.83 -8.39 -9.34
CA LEU A 193 7.28 -8.07 -8.02
C LEU A 193 8.02 -8.80 -6.90
N PHE A 194 8.22 -10.10 -7.02
CA PHE A 194 8.89 -10.91 -5.99
C PHE A 194 10.38 -10.58 -5.88
N ASP A 195 11.08 -10.39 -6.98
CA ASP A 195 12.48 -9.97 -6.99
C ASP A 195 12.74 -8.65 -6.22
N LEU A 196 11.71 -7.79 -6.10
CA LEU A 196 11.83 -6.52 -5.39
C LEU A 196 11.32 -6.56 -3.95
N VAL A 197 10.31 -7.38 -3.65
CA VAL A 197 9.65 -7.33 -2.33
C VAL A 197 10.11 -8.44 -1.37
N LEU A 198 10.60 -9.57 -1.87
CA LEU A 198 11.03 -10.68 -1.02
C LEU A 198 12.43 -10.50 -0.42
N PRO A 199 13.45 -10.00 -1.14
CA PRO A 199 14.78 -9.82 -0.55
C PRO A 199 14.78 -8.92 0.70
N PRO A 200 14.17 -7.73 0.74
CA PRO A 200 14.12 -6.94 1.98
C PRO A 200 13.31 -7.60 3.09
N LEU A 201 12.32 -8.44 2.75
CA LEU A 201 11.57 -9.21 3.73
C LEU A 201 12.43 -10.28 4.39
N VAL A 202 13.24 -10.99 3.63
CA VAL A 202 14.12 -12.07 4.11
C VAL A 202 15.32 -11.49 4.87
N GLN A 203 16.03 -10.54 4.27
CA GLN A 203 17.31 -10.03 4.79
C GLN A 203 17.13 -9.08 5.97
N TYR A 204 16.08 -8.25 5.94
CA TYR A 204 15.90 -7.16 6.91
C TYR A 204 14.62 -7.28 7.74
N GLY A 205 13.73 -8.22 7.43
CA GLY A 205 12.42 -8.30 8.05
C GLY A 205 11.56 -7.07 7.76
N VAL A 206 11.74 -6.45 6.59
CA VAL A 206 10.96 -5.30 6.13
C VAL A 206 9.89 -5.77 5.17
N GLY A 207 8.63 -5.74 5.62
CA GLY A 207 7.46 -6.13 4.84
C GLY A 207 6.62 -4.94 4.43
N ILE A 208 6.45 -4.73 3.12
CA ILE A 208 5.56 -3.69 2.58
C ILE A 208 4.11 -4.16 2.55
N GLU A 209 3.16 -3.25 2.69
CA GLU A 209 1.74 -3.54 2.46
C GLU A 209 1.44 -3.39 0.96
N GLY A 210 1.84 -4.40 0.18
CA GLY A 210 1.90 -4.36 -1.27
C GLY A 210 0.58 -4.74 -1.98
N HIS A 211 -0.59 -4.39 -1.43
CA HIS A 211 -1.83 -4.55 -2.19
C HIS A 211 -1.87 -3.58 -3.39
N GLY A 212 -2.65 -3.92 -4.41
CA GLY A 212 -2.62 -3.22 -5.71
C GLY A 212 -2.80 -1.70 -5.66
N GLN A 213 -3.48 -1.15 -4.63
CA GLN A 213 -3.62 0.30 -4.45
C GLN A 213 -2.32 0.98 -3.97
N ASN A 214 -1.48 0.27 -3.21
CA ASN A 214 -0.24 0.82 -2.63
C ASN A 214 0.98 0.63 -3.52
N LEU A 215 0.89 -0.27 -4.50
CA LEU A 215 1.95 -0.47 -5.49
C LEU A 215 1.59 0.21 -6.81
N VAL A 216 2.59 0.85 -7.40
CA VAL A 216 2.51 1.50 -8.70
C VAL A 216 3.57 0.86 -9.58
N ALA A 217 3.16 0.24 -10.68
CA ALA A 217 4.09 -0.35 -11.65
C ALA A 217 4.77 0.76 -12.45
N ARG A 218 6.08 0.63 -12.63
CA ARG A 218 6.91 1.45 -13.50
C ARG A 218 7.03 0.75 -14.84
N VAL A 219 6.43 1.29 -15.85
CA VAL A 219 6.30 0.68 -17.17
C VAL A 219 7.07 1.51 -18.18
N CYS A 220 8.03 0.92 -18.87
CA CYS A 220 8.77 1.56 -19.95
C CYS A 220 7.79 1.92 -21.08
N ARG A 221 7.75 3.21 -21.46
CA ARG A 221 6.81 3.72 -22.49
C ARG A 221 7.09 3.14 -23.87
N SER A 222 8.37 2.96 -24.21
CA SER A 222 8.78 2.47 -25.53
C SER A 222 8.60 0.96 -25.73
N THR A 223 8.71 0.16 -24.64
CA THR A 223 8.69 -1.33 -24.76
C THR A 223 7.50 -1.99 -24.05
N GLY A 224 6.75 -1.26 -23.22
CA GLY A 224 5.72 -1.81 -22.36
C GLY A 224 6.25 -2.66 -21.19
N LYS A 225 7.55 -2.89 -21.06
CA LYS A 225 8.11 -3.74 -20.00
C LYS A 225 7.97 -3.09 -18.63
N ILE A 226 7.59 -3.89 -17.64
CA ILE A 226 7.63 -3.47 -16.22
C ILE A 226 9.08 -3.44 -15.80
N LYS A 227 9.55 -2.25 -15.40
CA LYS A 227 10.93 -1.99 -14.97
C LYS A 227 11.11 -2.15 -13.45
N GLY A 228 10.02 -2.05 -12.72
CA GLY A 228 10.00 -2.11 -11.27
C GLY A 228 8.68 -1.60 -10.73
N TYR A 229 8.68 -1.28 -9.45
CA TYR A 229 7.49 -0.75 -8.77
C TYR A 229 7.85 0.50 -7.95
N ALA A 230 6.82 1.19 -7.51
CA ALA A 230 6.92 2.22 -6.49
C ALA A 230 5.90 1.93 -5.38
N VAL A 231 6.30 2.11 -4.13
CA VAL A 231 5.46 1.87 -2.95
C VAL A 231 5.02 3.17 -2.29
N ARG A 232 3.79 3.22 -1.83
CA ARG A 232 3.21 4.34 -1.09
C ARG A 232 2.37 3.85 0.08
N ASP A 233 2.07 4.74 1.02
CA ASP A 233 1.20 4.49 2.19
C ASP A 233 1.82 3.54 3.22
N PHE A 234 2.64 4.10 4.11
CA PHE A 234 3.48 3.31 5.03
C PHE A 234 2.78 2.93 6.36
N GLY A 235 1.53 3.32 6.56
CA GLY A 235 0.78 2.97 7.77
C GLY A 235 0.53 1.47 7.96
N GLY A 236 0.61 0.70 6.89
CA GLY A 236 0.39 -0.75 6.88
C GLY A 236 1.63 -1.63 6.76
N ILE A 237 2.83 -1.05 6.57
CA ILE A 237 4.08 -1.82 6.54
C ILE A 237 4.33 -2.52 7.88
N ARG A 238 5.19 -3.52 7.87
CA ARG A 238 5.67 -4.18 9.10
C ARG A 238 7.19 -4.29 9.06
N MET A 239 7.83 -3.96 10.18
CA MET A 239 9.27 -4.04 10.35
C MET A 239 9.60 -4.87 11.58
N HIS A 240 10.44 -5.88 11.41
CA HIS A 240 10.90 -6.74 12.48
C HIS A 240 12.00 -6.06 13.29
N VAL A 241 11.63 -5.57 14.48
CA VAL A 241 12.51 -4.78 15.34
C VAL A 241 13.82 -5.51 15.68
N PRO A 242 13.82 -6.80 16.13
CA PRO A 242 15.06 -7.48 16.47
C PRO A 242 16.06 -7.59 15.31
N THR A 243 15.59 -7.83 14.07
CA THR A 243 16.46 -7.90 12.90
C THR A 243 17.09 -6.53 12.60
N LEU A 244 16.29 -5.47 12.58
CA LEU A 244 16.77 -4.13 12.25
C LEU A 244 17.67 -3.53 13.34
N GLN A 245 17.41 -3.86 14.62
CA GLN A 245 18.30 -3.44 15.73
C GLN A 245 19.69 -4.07 15.62
N LYS A 246 19.80 -5.33 15.18
CA LYS A 246 21.10 -5.96 14.90
C LYS A 246 21.89 -5.23 13.80
N LEU A 247 21.21 -4.53 12.90
CA LEU A 247 21.77 -3.70 11.85
C LEU A 247 22.00 -2.23 12.29
N GLY A 248 21.85 -1.95 13.60
CA GLY A 248 22.08 -0.63 14.17
C GLY A 248 20.94 0.37 13.98
N VAL A 249 19.75 -0.07 13.57
CA VAL A 249 18.57 0.81 13.44
C VAL A 249 18.04 1.16 14.83
N LYS A 250 17.83 2.45 15.07
CA LYS A 250 17.17 2.97 16.26
C LYS A 250 15.75 3.40 15.92
N PHE A 251 14.83 3.15 16.83
CA PHE A 251 13.39 3.46 16.64
C PHE A 251 12.88 4.56 17.61
N ASP A 252 13.77 5.20 18.34
CA ASP A 252 13.43 6.22 19.36
C ASP A 252 12.65 7.41 18.81
N ALA A 253 12.82 7.68 17.51
CA ALA A 253 12.09 8.74 16.81
C ALA A 253 10.65 8.36 16.43
N LEU A 254 10.30 7.06 16.44
CA LEU A 254 8.94 6.61 16.17
C LEU A 254 8.11 6.66 17.46
N PRO A 255 6.83 7.06 17.38
CA PRO A 255 5.96 7.07 18.55
C PRO A 255 5.86 5.67 19.20
N PRO A 256 5.83 5.57 20.53
CA PRO A 256 5.59 4.30 21.22
C PRO A 256 4.31 3.62 20.73
N GLY A 257 4.35 2.31 20.56
CA GLY A 257 3.20 1.53 20.06
C GLY A 257 2.90 1.73 18.56
N ALA A 258 3.85 2.21 17.77
CA ALA A 258 3.71 2.29 16.32
C ALA A 258 3.38 0.92 15.73
N ALA A 259 2.21 0.79 15.09
CA ALA A 259 1.70 -0.46 14.55
C ALA A 259 2.58 -1.07 13.44
N THR A 260 3.52 -0.30 12.92
CA THR A 260 4.49 -0.72 11.90
C THR A 260 5.66 -1.52 12.47
N LEU A 261 5.86 -1.49 13.78
CA LEU A 261 6.92 -2.23 14.47
C LEU A 261 6.38 -3.52 15.09
N THR A 262 7.13 -4.59 15.00
CA THR A 262 6.78 -5.89 15.61
C THR A 262 8.03 -6.64 16.08
N GLY A 263 7.92 -7.33 17.21
CA GLY A 263 8.92 -8.27 17.68
C GLY A 263 8.78 -9.67 17.09
N ASN A 264 7.73 -9.93 16.28
CA ASN A 264 7.45 -11.24 15.71
C ASN A 264 7.53 -11.20 14.18
N LEU A 265 8.50 -11.92 13.62
CA LEU A 265 8.73 -12.02 12.19
C LEU A 265 7.55 -12.61 11.43
N VAL A 266 6.82 -13.54 12.03
CA VAL A 266 5.62 -14.15 11.43
C VAL A 266 4.54 -13.08 11.15
N ASN A 267 4.43 -12.05 11.99
CA ASN A 267 3.50 -10.95 11.73
C ASN A 267 3.87 -10.15 10.47
N VAL A 268 5.16 -10.03 10.17
CA VAL A 268 5.65 -9.40 8.93
C VAL A 268 5.29 -10.27 7.74
N TRP A 269 5.60 -11.57 7.81
CA TRP A 269 5.32 -12.53 6.75
C TRP A 269 3.83 -12.67 6.44
N THR A 270 3.01 -12.78 7.48
CA THR A 270 1.54 -12.80 7.33
C THR A 270 1.01 -11.56 6.61
N LYS A 271 1.54 -10.38 6.97
CA LYS A 271 1.13 -9.12 6.34
C LYS A 271 1.48 -9.08 4.86
N VAL A 272 2.68 -9.52 4.50
CA VAL A 272 3.13 -9.56 3.09
C VAL A 272 2.34 -10.60 2.31
N HIS A 273 2.19 -11.82 2.82
CA HIS A 273 1.37 -12.85 2.16
C HIS A 273 -0.06 -12.35 1.91
N HIS A 274 -0.70 -11.80 2.94
CA HIS A 274 -2.08 -11.30 2.81
C HIS A 274 -2.19 -10.18 1.77
N SER A 275 -1.30 -9.20 1.80
CA SER A 275 -1.42 -8.02 0.93
C SER A 275 -0.96 -8.27 -0.50
N ILE A 276 0.11 -9.04 -0.69
CA ILE A 276 0.69 -9.30 -2.02
C ILE A 276 0.10 -10.55 -2.65
N VAL A 277 0.12 -11.69 -1.96
CA VAL A 277 -0.33 -12.95 -2.57
C VAL A 277 -1.84 -13.01 -2.65
N GLN A 278 -2.54 -12.92 -1.50
CA GLN A 278 -4.01 -13.10 -1.47
C GLN A 278 -4.76 -11.95 -2.16
N ASN A 279 -4.33 -10.70 -1.97
CA ASN A 279 -5.07 -9.56 -2.52
C ASN A 279 -4.51 -9.12 -3.88
N HIS A 280 -3.24 -8.73 -3.98
CA HIS A 280 -2.73 -8.13 -5.21
C HIS A 280 -2.66 -9.15 -6.35
N ILE A 281 -1.87 -10.21 -6.15
CA ILE A 281 -1.67 -11.25 -7.17
C ILE A 281 -2.97 -12.00 -7.42
N GLY A 282 -3.69 -12.40 -6.36
CA GLY A 282 -4.95 -13.14 -6.48
C GLY A 282 -6.02 -12.39 -7.26
N LEU A 283 -6.19 -11.09 -7.04
CA LEU A 283 -7.14 -10.29 -7.81
C LEU A 283 -6.76 -10.16 -9.28
N LEU A 284 -5.47 -9.98 -9.57
CA LEU A 284 -4.98 -9.88 -10.94
C LEU A 284 -5.11 -11.20 -11.69
N LEU A 285 -4.70 -12.30 -11.06
CA LEU A 285 -4.80 -13.66 -11.59
C LEU A 285 -6.25 -14.01 -11.96
N ASN A 286 -7.18 -13.74 -11.04
CA ASN A 286 -8.61 -13.96 -11.25
C ASN A 286 -9.14 -13.13 -12.42
N ALA A 287 -8.82 -11.84 -12.45
CA ALA A 287 -9.29 -10.94 -13.50
C ALA A 287 -8.77 -11.33 -14.90
N LEU A 288 -7.59 -11.94 -14.99
CA LEU A 288 -7.02 -12.50 -16.22
C LEU A 288 -7.61 -13.88 -16.59
N GLY A 289 -8.41 -14.49 -15.72
CA GLY A 289 -8.98 -15.82 -15.92
C GLY A 289 -7.96 -16.96 -15.84
N LEU A 290 -6.91 -16.80 -15.03
CA LEU A 290 -5.81 -17.77 -14.91
C LEU A 290 -6.01 -18.78 -13.77
N GLU A 291 -7.09 -18.69 -12.98
CA GLU A 291 -7.37 -19.57 -11.84
C GLU A 291 -7.36 -21.06 -12.20
N ASN A 292 -7.99 -21.41 -13.31
CA ASN A 292 -8.11 -22.79 -13.78
C ASN A 292 -7.10 -23.11 -14.89
N HIS A 293 -6.08 -22.28 -15.05
CA HIS A 293 -5.08 -22.40 -16.10
C HIS A 293 -3.64 -22.46 -15.58
N GLY A 294 -3.45 -22.83 -14.29
CA GLY A 294 -2.13 -22.96 -13.69
C GLY A 294 -1.53 -21.61 -13.26
N GLY A 295 -2.35 -20.60 -12.99
CA GLY A 295 -1.88 -19.29 -12.58
C GLY A 295 -1.18 -19.31 -11.23
N TRP A 296 -1.66 -20.11 -10.28
CA TRP A 296 -1.02 -20.26 -8.97
C TRP A 296 0.27 -21.06 -9.03
N ALA A 297 0.39 -22.01 -9.97
CA ALA A 297 1.67 -22.70 -10.21
C ALA A 297 2.76 -21.72 -10.67
N ILE A 298 2.43 -20.75 -11.52
CA ILE A 298 3.34 -19.67 -11.93
C ILE A 298 3.79 -18.85 -10.71
N VAL A 299 2.87 -18.53 -9.81
CA VAL A 299 3.20 -17.75 -8.60
C VAL A 299 4.11 -18.55 -7.66
N LEU A 300 3.83 -19.84 -7.47
CA LEU A 300 4.62 -20.73 -6.63
C LEU A 300 6.03 -20.93 -7.19
N GLU A 301 6.16 -21.09 -8.49
CA GLU A 301 7.45 -21.21 -9.18
C GLU A 301 8.27 -19.92 -9.04
N ALA A 302 7.66 -18.76 -9.24
CA ALA A 302 8.34 -17.48 -9.06
C ALA A 302 8.79 -17.28 -7.61
N LEU A 303 7.96 -17.67 -6.62
CA LEU A 303 8.31 -17.63 -5.21
C LEU A 303 9.54 -18.51 -4.90
N SER A 304 9.52 -19.77 -5.34
CA SER A 304 10.64 -20.72 -5.16
C SER A 304 11.91 -20.18 -5.79
N THR A 305 11.84 -19.79 -7.04
CA THR A 305 13.00 -19.26 -7.78
C THR A 305 13.61 -18.03 -7.11
N THR A 306 12.80 -17.07 -6.68
CA THR A 306 13.31 -15.86 -6.02
C THR A 306 13.97 -16.19 -4.67
N LEU A 307 13.39 -17.11 -3.88
CA LEU A 307 13.92 -17.45 -2.56
C LEU A 307 15.12 -18.43 -2.60
N GLU A 308 15.26 -19.25 -3.65
CA GLU A 308 16.43 -20.11 -3.85
C GLU A 308 17.68 -19.33 -4.23
N HIS A 309 17.54 -18.19 -4.92
CA HIS A 309 18.66 -17.32 -5.28
C HIS A 309 19.27 -16.54 -4.11
N ASP A 310 18.64 -16.57 -2.93
CA ASP A 310 19.13 -15.89 -1.72
C ASP A 310 20.37 -16.59 -1.08
N GLY A 311 20.95 -17.57 -1.76
CA GLY A 311 22.34 -18.11 -1.61
C GLY A 311 22.76 -18.63 -0.22
N ASP A 312 22.20 -18.12 0.86
CA ASP A 312 22.54 -18.44 2.26
C ASP A 312 21.45 -19.29 2.98
N GLY A 313 20.37 -19.64 2.26
CA GLY A 313 19.26 -20.42 2.81
C GLY A 313 18.33 -19.64 3.73
N SER A 314 18.49 -18.32 3.84
CA SER A 314 17.64 -17.46 4.68
C SER A 314 16.18 -17.42 4.20
N GLY A 315 15.93 -17.60 2.91
CA GLY A 315 14.59 -17.68 2.30
C GLY A 315 13.78 -18.92 2.66
N LYS A 316 14.42 -20.00 3.14
CA LYS A 316 13.75 -21.28 3.40
C LYS A 316 12.59 -21.16 4.39
N GLY A 317 12.80 -20.48 5.52
CA GLY A 317 11.74 -20.30 6.52
C GLY A 317 10.55 -19.51 6.00
N LEU A 318 10.79 -18.51 5.14
CA LEU A 318 9.74 -17.75 4.49
C LEU A 318 8.97 -18.62 3.48
N PHE A 319 9.67 -19.44 2.69
CA PHE A 319 9.06 -20.35 1.75
C PHE A 319 8.16 -21.37 2.46
N GLU A 320 8.67 -22.02 3.52
CA GLU A 320 7.90 -22.96 4.34
C GLU A 320 6.66 -22.29 4.96
N PHE A 321 6.78 -21.04 5.41
CA PHE A 321 5.66 -20.28 5.94
C PHE A 321 4.63 -19.96 4.85
N PHE A 322 5.05 -19.51 3.66
CA PHE A 322 4.15 -19.11 2.57
C PHE A 322 3.45 -20.31 1.91
N THR A 323 4.02 -21.51 2.03
CA THR A 323 3.48 -22.74 1.42
C THR A 323 2.75 -23.66 2.43
N ARG A 324 2.39 -23.15 3.62
CA ARG A 324 1.55 -23.89 4.56
C ARG A 324 0.16 -24.18 3.99
N GLU A 325 -0.49 -25.26 4.46
CA GLU A 325 -1.84 -25.66 4.01
C GLU A 325 -2.89 -24.56 4.18
N THR A 326 -2.77 -23.80 5.28
CA THR A 326 -3.68 -22.69 5.59
C THR A 326 -2.92 -21.41 5.86
N MET A 327 -3.60 -20.28 5.61
CA MET A 327 -3.10 -18.94 5.91
C MET A 327 -4.18 -18.11 6.60
N PRO A 328 -3.79 -17.23 7.53
CA PRO A 328 -4.73 -16.31 8.15
C PRO A 328 -5.33 -15.35 7.12
N PHE A 329 -6.63 -15.19 7.19
CA PHE A 329 -7.39 -14.27 6.35
C PHE A 329 -8.28 -13.37 7.20
N LYS A 330 -8.26 -12.07 6.93
CA LYS A 330 -9.07 -11.08 7.64
C LYS A 330 -10.54 -11.20 7.31
N CYS A 331 -11.37 -11.35 8.35
CA CYS A 331 -12.82 -11.38 8.25
C CYS A 331 -13.39 -9.95 8.18
N PHE A 332 -13.17 -9.23 7.08
CA PHE A 332 -13.55 -7.83 6.91
C PHE A 332 -15.02 -7.54 7.23
N LEU A 333 -15.94 -8.39 6.77
CA LEU A 333 -17.37 -8.22 7.02
C LEU A 333 -17.68 -8.34 8.52
N ARG A 334 -17.14 -9.35 9.19
CA ARG A 334 -17.31 -9.54 10.63
C ARG A 334 -16.71 -8.38 11.42
N MET A 335 -15.51 -7.93 11.06
CA MET A 335 -14.89 -6.75 11.69
C MET A 335 -15.76 -5.51 11.55
N ARG A 336 -16.40 -5.32 10.39
CA ARG A 336 -17.32 -4.19 10.18
C ARG A 336 -18.58 -4.30 11.05
N ILE A 337 -19.18 -5.48 11.11
CA ILE A 337 -20.40 -5.73 11.94
C ILE A 337 -20.07 -5.52 13.42
N GLU A 338 -18.91 -6.02 13.88
CA GLU A 338 -18.46 -5.91 15.27
C GLU A 338 -17.79 -4.56 15.59
N SER A 339 -17.74 -3.62 14.65
CA SER A 339 -17.08 -2.30 14.77
C SER A 339 -15.59 -2.39 15.19
N LYS A 340 -14.91 -3.49 14.87
CA LYS A 340 -13.51 -3.71 15.19
C LYS A 340 -12.60 -3.08 14.14
N TYR A 341 -11.58 -2.36 14.56
CA TYR A 341 -10.65 -1.68 13.66
C TYR A 341 -9.20 -2.18 13.75
N ARG A 342 -8.67 -2.37 14.96
CA ARG A 342 -7.28 -2.79 15.18
C ARG A 342 -7.16 -4.24 15.63
N ASP A 343 -8.15 -4.73 16.35
CA ASP A 343 -8.21 -6.14 16.74
C ASP A 343 -8.71 -6.93 15.54
N TYR A 344 -7.76 -7.46 14.78
CA TYR A 344 -8.10 -8.24 13.60
C TYR A 344 -8.88 -9.49 13.99
N VAL A 345 -10.03 -9.68 13.37
CA VAL A 345 -10.71 -10.96 13.37
C VAL A 345 -10.19 -11.72 12.16
N GLU A 346 -9.41 -12.74 12.43
CA GLU A 346 -8.82 -13.60 11.41
C GLU A 346 -9.37 -15.01 11.53
N ARG A 347 -9.38 -15.74 10.45
CA ARG A 347 -9.61 -17.18 10.40
C ARG A 347 -8.59 -17.82 9.48
N GLU A 348 -8.25 -19.06 9.75
CA GLU A 348 -7.48 -19.87 8.82
C GLU A 348 -8.35 -20.22 7.60
N VAL A 349 -7.78 -20.05 6.41
CA VAL A 349 -8.38 -20.43 5.14
C VAL A 349 -7.38 -21.26 4.33
N PRO A 350 -7.85 -22.17 3.45
CA PRO A 350 -6.97 -22.87 2.52
C PRO A 350 -6.05 -21.89 1.77
N ASN A 351 -4.79 -22.23 1.66
CA ASN A 351 -3.79 -21.36 1.07
C ASN A 351 -3.86 -21.37 -0.46
N VAL A 352 -4.23 -20.25 -1.05
CA VAL A 352 -4.42 -20.11 -2.52
C VAL A 352 -3.17 -20.44 -3.32
N LEU A 353 -1.96 -20.30 -2.77
CA LEU A 353 -0.72 -20.71 -3.44
C LEU A 353 -0.68 -22.21 -3.77
N LEU A 354 -1.43 -23.04 -3.06
CA LEU A 354 -1.48 -24.47 -3.27
C LEU A 354 -2.63 -24.91 -4.20
N MET A 355 -3.38 -23.96 -4.76
CA MET A 355 -4.58 -24.25 -5.56
C MET A 355 -4.31 -25.14 -6.77
N ASP A 356 -3.16 -25.00 -7.42
CA ASP A 356 -2.74 -25.81 -8.56
C ASP A 356 -1.90 -27.04 -8.14
N SER A 357 -1.75 -27.29 -6.83
CA SER A 357 -0.99 -28.42 -6.31
C SER A 357 -1.85 -29.70 -6.25
N PRO A 358 -1.22 -30.90 -6.32
CA PRO A 358 -1.93 -32.16 -6.13
C PRO A 358 -2.63 -32.29 -4.75
N GLN A 359 -2.19 -31.54 -3.76
CA GLN A 359 -2.71 -31.58 -2.38
C GLN A 359 -4.00 -30.74 -2.22
N TRP A 360 -4.35 -29.89 -3.18
CA TRP A 360 -5.43 -28.91 -3.03
C TRP A 360 -6.77 -29.51 -2.66
N LYS A 361 -7.13 -30.63 -3.31
CA LYS A 361 -8.40 -31.33 -3.03
C LYS A 361 -8.46 -31.81 -1.56
N SER A 362 -7.39 -32.42 -1.08
CA SER A 362 -7.30 -32.88 0.32
C SER A 362 -7.36 -31.71 1.31
N ILE A 363 -6.71 -30.58 0.98
CA ILE A 363 -6.77 -29.36 1.80
C ILE A 363 -8.20 -28.85 1.86
N LEU A 364 -8.91 -28.77 0.75
CA LEU A 364 -10.31 -28.32 0.73
C LEU A 364 -11.21 -29.23 1.55
N GLU A 365 -11.09 -30.54 1.42
CA GLU A 365 -11.88 -31.53 2.20
C GLU A 365 -11.65 -31.37 3.71
N LYS A 366 -10.41 -31.14 4.13
CA LYS A 366 -10.02 -30.97 5.53
C LYS A 366 -10.55 -29.67 6.14
N TYR A 367 -10.60 -28.56 5.36
CA TYR A 367 -10.95 -27.23 5.83
C TYR A 367 -12.30 -26.73 5.34
N GLN A 368 -13.11 -27.52 4.64
CA GLN A 368 -14.50 -27.17 4.38
C GLN A 368 -15.22 -27.00 5.71
N PRO A 369 -15.85 -25.84 5.97
CA PRO A 369 -16.75 -25.73 7.10
C PRO A 369 -17.84 -26.78 6.91
N SER A 370 -18.08 -27.60 7.92
CA SER A 370 -19.25 -28.47 7.93
C SER A 370 -20.50 -27.60 7.71
N LEU A 371 -21.10 -27.69 6.54
CA LEU A 371 -22.36 -26.99 6.18
C LEU A 371 -23.56 -27.40 7.07
N HIS A 372 -23.30 -28.22 8.10
CA HIS A 372 -24.26 -28.81 8.99
C HIS A 372 -24.13 -28.43 10.47
N ALA A 373 -23.35 -27.41 10.81
CA ALA A 373 -23.37 -26.81 12.16
C ALA A 373 -24.22 -25.53 12.11
N THR A 374 -25.52 -25.74 12.19
CA THR A 374 -26.53 -24.69 12.48
C THR A 374 -26.32 -24.13 13.88
#